data_ee8c0ca129320d2423f59bbe2b9590a5
#
_entry.id   ee8c0ca129320d2423f59bbe2b9590a5
#
_cell.length_a   1.000
_cell.length_b   1.000
_cell.length_c   1.000
_cell.angle_alpha   90.00
_cell.angle_beta   90.00
_cell.angle_gamma   90.00
#
_symmetry.space_group_name_H-M   'P 1'
#
loop_
_entity.id
_entity.type
_entity.pdbx_description
1 polymer ?
#
loop_
_entity_poly.entity_id
_entity_poly.type
_entity_poly.pdbx_seq_one_letter_code
_entity_poly.pdbx_strand_id
1 'polypeptide(L)'
;MQEDAKYWYLHDHQLFSVLTREENRALCLIPNFKTVKKSEIIYFSHDDEQRLYTIKSGTLKIVRVDEDGNETVKEVLRSGDLFGQYTFDEVDENEDEFAVAVSDKVVICSFRMNDFEEILKRNPQLAIRYTKLVGFRIKRVTNNYANLMFKDVKTRFALFLKDWALKEGSGKDKDIIIKNYLTHNDIAGLICSTRQTVTLLFNELKNTGLIDYTRSEIIVHDVTKLK
;
A
#
# COMPACT_ATOMS: atom_id res chain seq x y z
N MET A 1 -25.22 10.71 9.65
CA MET A 1 -23.86 10.41 10.23
C MET A 1 -22.99 9.54 9.33
N GLN A 2 -23.43 8.42 8.75
CA GLN A 2 -22.58 7.61 7.85
C GLN A 2 -22.32 8.28 6.49
N GLU A 3 -23.30 8.97 5.90
CA GLU A 3 -23.14 9.68 4.63
C GLU A 3 -22.19 10.87 4.72
N ASP A 4 -22.22 11.62 5.81
CA ASP A 4 -21.30 12.74 6.02
C ASP A 4 -19.84 12.25 6.12
N ALA A 5 -19.60 11.12 6.81
CA ALA A 5 -18.26 10.54 6.93
C ALA A 5 -17.72 10.01 5.60
N LYS A 6 -18.60 9.49 4.71
CA LYS A 6 -18.24 9.06 3.35
C LYS A 6 -17.89 10.27 2.49
N TYR A 7 -18.73 11.31 2.55
CA TYR A 7 -18.53 12.55 1.82
C TYR A 7 -17.17 13.18 2.12
N TRP A 8 -16.84 13.40 3.39
CA TRP A 8 -15.59 14.03 3.78
C TRP A 8 -14.37 13.20 3.36
N TYR A 9 -14.43 11.87 3.45
CA TYR A 9 -13.35 11.03 2.98
C TYR A 9 -13.09 11.17 1.48
N LEU A 10 -14.14 11.10 0.66
CA LEU A 10 -13.98 11.24 -0.80
C LEU A 10 -13.57 12.66 -1.19
N HIS A 11 -14.06 13.67 -0.50
CA HIS A 11 -13.67 15.07 -0.71
C HIS A 11 -12.17 15.29 -0.44
N ASP A 12 -11.64 14.71 0.61
CA ASP A 12 -10.23 14.88 1.00
C ASP A 12 -9.28 13.91 0.28
N HIS A 13 -9.83 12.90 -0.38
CA HIS A 13 -9.05 11.93 -1.12
C HIS A 13 -8.43 12.54 -2.39
N GLN A 14 -7.12 12.36 -2.59
CA GLN A 14 -6.35 12.96 -3.70
C GLN A 14 -6.99 12.76 -5.08
N LEU A 15 -7.58 11.59 -5.34
CA LEU A 15 -8.27 11.27 -6.59
C LEU A 15 -9.58 12.05 -6.73
N PHE A 16 -10.43 12.04 -5.70
CA PHE A 16 -11.82 12.51 -5.76
C PHE A 16 -11.98 14.00 -5.43
N SER A 17 -10.92 14.68 -4.98
CA SER A 17 -10.98 16.10 -4.60
C SER A 17 -11.27 17.08 -5.75
N VAL A 18 -11.30 16.60 -7.00
CA VAL A 18 -11.74 17.41 -8.19
C VAL A 18 -13.23 17.44 -8.40
N LEU A 19 -13.95 16.53 -7.72
CA LEU A 19 -15.39 16.43 -7.86
C LEU A 19 -16.08 17.58 -7.14
N THR A 20 -17.14 18.10 -7.74
CA THR A 20 -18.05 19.04 -7.10
C THR A 20 -18.74 18.38 -5.90
N ARG A 21 -19.38 19.20 -5.06
CA ARG A 21 -20.14 18.71 -3.91
C ARG A 21 -21.26 17.75 -4.30
N GLU A 22 -21.93 18.03 -5.42
CA GLU A 22 -23.04 17.22 -5.94
C GLU A 22 -22.52 15.89 -6.50
N GLU A 23 -21.43 15.90 -7.27
CA GLU A 23 -20.78 14.71 -7.79
C GLU A 23 -20.24 13.83 -6.67
N ASN A 24 -19.61 14.41 -5.64
CA ASN A 24 -19.16 13.68 -4.45
C ASN A 24 -20.33 13.02 -3.70
N ARG A 25 -21.48 13.72 -3.58
CA ARG A 25 -22.67 13.13 -2.96
C ARG A 25 -23.23 11.98 -3.78
N ALA A 26 -23.32 12.13 -5.10
CA ALA A 26 -23.74 11.06 -5.99
C ALA A 26 -22.78 9.85 -5.89
N LEU A 27 -21.47 10.11 -5.86
CA LEU A 27 -20.46 9.09 -5.68
C LEU A 27 -20.58 8.38 -4.32
N CYS A 28 -20.94 9.07 -3.24
CA CYS A 28 -21.12 8.49 -1.90
C CYS A 28 -22.22 7.43 -1.80
N LEU A 29 -23.15 7.39 -2.75
CA LEU A 29 -24.22 6.39 -2.80
C LEU A 29 -23.75 5.05 -3.36
N ILE A 30 -22.66 5.04 -4.12
CA ILE A 30 -22.15 3.87 -4.86
C ILE A 30 -21.25 2.97 -4.00
N PRO A 31 -20.27 3.49 -3.23
CA PRO A 31 -19.29 2.65 -2.57
C PRO A 31 -19.79 2.00 -1.29
N ASN A 32 -19.31 0.76 -1.09
CA ASN A 32 -19.45 0.08 0.17
C ASN A 32 -18.23 0.34 1.07
N PHE A 33 -18.47 0.77 2.30
CA PHE A 33 -17.44 0.89 3.33
C PHE A 33 -17.41 -0.39 4.18
N LYS A 34 -16.24 -1.01 4.23
CA LYS A 34 -16.00 -2.18 5.08
C LYS A 34 -14.92 -1.83 6.10
N THR A 35 -15.16 -2.22 7.35
CA THR A 35 -14.13 -2.21 8.40
C THR A 35 -13.56 -3.60 8.51
N VAL A 36 -12.23 -3.68 8.46
CA VAL A 36 -11.45 -4.92 8.51
C VAL A 36 -10.56 -4.87 9.74
N LYS A 37 -10.51 -5.95 10.49
CA LYS A 37 -9.66 -6.08 11.68
C LYS A 37 -8.28 -6.62 11.29
N LYS A 38 -7.29 -6.41 12.15
CA LYS A 38 -5.94 -6.95 11.98
C LYS A 38 -5.96 -8.45 11.67
N SER A 39 -5.14 -8.85 10.70
CA SER A 39 -5.01 -10.21 10.18
C SER A 39 -6.25 -10.74 9.40
N GLU A 40 -7.29 -9.92 9.23
CA GLU A 40 -8.42 -10.28 8.37
C GLU A 40 -7.99 -10.17 6.90
N ILE A 41 -8.43 -11.14 6.10
CA ILE A 41 -8.10 -11.25 4.68
C ILE A 41 -9.24 -10.64 3.86
N ILE A 42 -8.86 -9.96 2.79
CA ILE A 42 -9.75 -9.43 1.76
C ILE A 42 -9.33 -10.11 0.45
N TYR A 43 -10.12 -11.05 0.00
CA TYR A 43 -9.95 -11.63 -1.33
C TYR A 43 -10.53 -10.67 -2.36
N PHE A 44 -9.83 -10.44 -3.46
CA PHE A 44 -10.27 -9.59 -4.57
C PHE A 44 -10.03 -10.21 -5.94
N SER A 45 -9.29 -11.32 -6.02
CA SER A 45 -9.01 -12.06 -7.25
C SER A 45 -10.17 -12.98 -7.69
N HIS A 46 -11.07 -13.33 -6.78
CA HIS A 46 -12.17 -14.26 -7.02
C HIS A 46 -13.55 -13.62 -6.92
N ASP A 47 -13.64 -12.29 -6.89
CA ASP A 47 -14.93 -11.61 -6.95
C ASP A 47 -15.53 -11.78 -8.37
N ASP A 48 -16.77 -12.22 -8.47
CA ASP A 48 -17.53 -12.31 -9.74
C ASP A 48 -17.64 -10.97 -10.47
N GLU A 49 -17.42 -9.87 -9.74
CA GLU A 49 -17.41 -8.50 -10.24
C GLU A 49 -16.07 -7.84 -9.93
N GLN A 50 -15.41 -7.32 -10.95
CA GLN A 50 -14.19 -6.53 -10.78
C GLN A 50 -14.47 -5.29 -9.91
N ARG A 51 -13.64 -5.09 -8.88
CA ARG A 51 -13.77 -3.99 -7.93
C ARG A 51 -12.48 -3.20 -7.78
N LEU A 52 -12.65 -1.90 -7.70
CA LEU A 52 -11.64 -0.95 -7.27
C LEU A 52 -11.80 -0.68 -5.78
N TYR A 53 -10.73 -0.84 -5.02
CA TYR A 53 -10.69 -0.56 -3.59
C TYR A 53 -9.82 0.65 -3.29
N THR A 54 -10.20 1.45 -2.29
CA THR A 54 -9.35 2.49 -1.72
C THR A 54 -9.33 2.39 -0.20
N ILE A 55 -8.17 2.69 0.39
CA ILE A 55 -7.98 2.63 1.83
C ILE A 55 -8.29 3.99 2.44
N LYS A 56 -9.33 4.07 3.28
CA LYS A 56 -9.68 5.27 4.04
C LYS A 56 -8.73 5.49 5.22
N SER A 57 -8.44 4.42 5.95
CA SER A 57 -7.55 4.47 7.12
C SER A 57 -6.94 3.10 7.40
N GLY A 58 -5.75 3.10 7.97
CA GLY A 58 -5.01 1.90 8.29
C GLY A 58 -4.07 1.47 7.16
N THR A 59 -3.51 0.28 7.29
CA THR A 59 -2.49 -0.28 6.40
C THR A 59 -2.83 -1.72 6.06
N LEU A 60 -2.71 -2.07 4.79
CA LEU A 60 -2.84 -3.41 4.24
C LEU A 60 -1.50 -3.86 3.65
N LYS A 61 -1.29 -5.15 3.56
CA LYS A 61 -0.26 -5.75 2.70
C LYS A 61 -0.92 -6.61 1.63
N ILE A 62 -0.44 -6.54 0.40
CA ILE A 62 -0.82 -7.45 -0.67
C ILE A 62 0.12 -8.65 -0.61
N VAL A 63 -0.48 -9.82 -0.55
CA VAL A 63 0.21 -11.11 -0.49
C VAL A 63 -0.11 -11.87 -1.77
N ARG A 64 0.91 -12.45 -2.36
CA ARG A 64 0.82 -13.40 -3.46
C ARG A 64 1.18 -14.78 -2.94
N VAL A 65 0.41 -15.79 -3.34
CA VAL A 65 0.70 -17.19 -3.09
C VAL A 65 1.26 -17.78 -4.38
N ASP A 66 2.39 -18.48 -4.29
CA ASP A 66 2.94 -19.21 -5.42
C ASP A 66 2.30 -20.62 -5.55
N GLU A 67 2.66 -21.36 -6.61
CA GLU A 67 2.17 -22.72 -6.86
C GLU A 67 2.49 -23.71 -5.74
N ASP A 68 3.53 -23.44 -4.95
CA ASP A 68 3.95 -24.25 -3.81
C ASP A 68 3.25 -23.85 -2.50
N GLY A 69 2.38 -22.84 -2.53
CA GLY A 69 1.65 -22.32 -1.38
C GLY A 69 2.46 -21.36 -0.50
N ASN A 70 3.61 -20.86 -0.96
CA ASN A 70 4.39 -19.90 -0.19
C ASN A 70 3.83 -18.48 -0.36
N GLU A 71 3.64 -17.81 0.77
CA GLU A 71 3.16 -16.43 0.81
C GLU A 71 4.33 -15.44 0.68
N THR A 72 4.24 -14.54 -0.28
CA THR A 72 5.18 -13.44 -0.47
C THR A 72 4.47 -12.09 -0.46
N VAL A 73 4.97 -11.15 0.34
CA VAL A 73 4.43 -9.78 0.34
C VAL A 73 4.95 -9.01 -0.86
N LYS A 74 4.01 -8.59 -1.71
CA LYS A 74 4.26 -7.86 -2.95
C LYS A 74 4.29 -6.35 -2.74
N GLU A 75 3.40 -5.84 -1.91
CA GLU A 75 3.21 -4.40 -1.69
C GLU A 75 2.60 -4.11 -0.32
N VAL A 76 2.92 -2.93 0.23
CA VAL A 76 2.24 -2.35 1.40
C VAL A 76 1.46 -1.13 0.96
N LEU A 77 0.17 -1.13 1.28
CA LEU A 77 -0.80 -0.11 0.92
C LEU A 77 -1.27 0.67 2.14
N ARG A 78 -1.45 1.97 1.97
CA ARG A 78 -1.77 2.92 3.04
C ARG A 78 -3.01 3.74 2.70
N SER A 79 -3.44 4.56 3.63
CA SER A 79 -4.52 5.51 3.39
C SER A 79 -4.30 6.31 2.11
N GLY A 80 -5.29 6.33 1.23
CA GLY A 80 -5.26 6.95 -0.09
C GLY A 80 -4.74 6.07 -1.22
N ASP A 81 -4.19 4.89 -0.94
CA ASP A 81 -3.83 3.94 -2.00
C ASP A 81 -5.05 3.24 -2.59
N LEU A 82 -4.93 2.87 -3.87
CA LEU A 82 -5.90 2.09 -4.61
C LEU A 82 -5.36 0.67 -4.84
N PHE A 83 -6.25 -0.32 -4.80
CA PHE A 83 -5.93 -1.71 -5.14
C PHE A 83 -7.16 -2.43 -5.73
N GLY A 84 -6.98 -3.63 -6.24
CA GLY A 84 -8.02 -4.44 -6.89
C GLY A 84 -7.67 -4.75 -8.33
N GLN A 85 -8.63 -5.31 -9.04
CA GLN A 85 -8.46 -5.72 -10.43
C GLN A 85 -8.70 -4.52 -11.36
N TYR A 86 -7.67 -4.16 -12.14
CA TYR A 86 -7.69 -3.00 -13.06
C TYR A 86 -7.57 -3.42 -14.52
N THR A 87 -7.58 -4.72 -14.82
CA THR A 87 -7.32 -5.23 -16.16
C THR A 87 -8.58 -5.30 -16.98
N PHE A 88 -8.45 -5.03 -18.28
CA PHE A 88 -9.51 -5.24 -19.27
C PHE A 88 -9.61 -6.71 -19.69
N ASP A 89 -8.58 -7.50 -19.41
CA ASP A 89 -8.47 -8.89 -19.82
C ASP A 89 -8.87 -9.84 -18.69
N GLU A 90 -9.16 -11.07 -19.09
CA GLU A 90 -9.47 -12.18 -18.20
C GLU A 90 -8.40 -12.32 -17.11
N VAL A 91 -8.86 -12.58 -15.90
CA VAL A 91 -8.02 -12.81 -14.73
C VAL A 91 -6.98 -13.87 -15.06
N ASP A 92 -5.70 -13.58 -14.81
CA ASP A 92 -4.66 -14.61 -14.85
C ASP A 92 -5.00 -15.63 -13.75
N GLU A 93 -5.58 -16.77 -14.12
CA GLU A 93 -6.09 -17.81 -13.22
C GLU A 93 -5.03 -18.38 -12.28
N ASN A 94 -3.74 -18.04 -12.53
CA ASN A 94 -2.60 -18.60 -11.80
C ASN A 94 -2.07 -17.70 -10.66
N GLU A 95 -2.71 -16.57 -10.38
CA GLU A 95 -2.22 -15.66 -9.35
C GLU A 95 -3.23 -15.46 -8.20
N ASP A 96 -3.09 -16.24 -7.14
CA ASP A 96 -3.81 -16.01 -5.89
C ASP A 96 -3.22 -14.81 -5.14
N GLU A 97 -3.85 -13.63 -5.31
CA GLU A 97 -3.52 -12.43 -4.56
C GLU A 97 -4.64 -12.07 -3.58
N PHE A 98 -4.25 -11.69 -2.38
CA PHE A 98 -5.18 -11.17 -1.38
C PHE A 98 -4.54 -10.05 -0.54
N ALA A 99 -5.39 -9.22 0.05
CA ALA A 99 -4.95 -8.19 0.97
C ALA A 99 -5.14 -8.64 2.42
N VAL A 100 -4.16 -8.36 3.28
CA VAL A 100 -4.21 -8.64 4.71
C VAL A 100 -4.09 -7.34 5.50
N ALA A 101 -4.98 -7.14 6.47
CA ALA A 101 -4.91 -6.00 7.36
C ALA A 101 -3.74 -6.14 8.35
N VAL A 102 -2.83 -5.17 8.37
CA VAL A 102 -1.71 -5.12 9.32
C VAL A 102 -1.93 -4.14 10.47
N SER A 103 -2.79 -3.14 10.29
CA SER A 103 -3.27 -2.26 11.37
C SER A 103 -4.41 -2.91 12.14
N ASP A 104 -4.61 -2.49 13.41
CA ASP A 104 -5.67 -3.02 14.27
C ASP A 104 -7.07 -2.81 13.67
N LYS A 105 -7.24 -1.70 12.92
CA LYS A 105 -8.45 -1.39 12.19
C LYS A 105 -8.09 -0.77 10.84
N VAL A 106 -8.66 -1.33 9.77
CA VAL A 106 -8.56 -0.78 8.42
C VAL A 106 -9.97 -0.48 7.91
N VAL A 107 -10.16 0.68 7.33
CA VAL A 107 -11.42 1.04 6.66
C VAL A 107 -11.15 1.14 5.18
N ILE A 108 -11.84 0.33 4.40
CA ILE A 108 -11.77 0.33 2.95
C ILE A 108 -13.10 0.78 2.34
N CYS A 109 -13.00 1.36 1.16
CA CYS A 109 -14.12 1.72 0.32
C CYS A 109 -13.97 0.97 -1.00
N SER A 110 -15.04 0.38 -1.53
CA SER A 110 -15.01 -0.33 -2.82
C SER A 110 -16.04 0.20 -3.80
N PHE A 111 -15.65 0.25 -5.07
CA PHE A 111 -16.48 0.59 -6.21
C PHE A 111 -16.52 -0.62 -7.15
N ARG A 112 -17.66 -0.88 -7.78
CA ARG A 112 -17.70 -1.77 -8.95
C ARG A 112 -16.97 -1.08 -10.10
N MET A 113 -16.19 -1.80 -10.88
CA MET A 113 -15.42 -1.20 -11.96
C MET A 113 -16.31 -0.48 -12.97
N ASN A 114 -17.43 -1.08 -13.36
CA ASN A 114 -18.39 -0.47 -14.27
C ASN A 114 -18.93 0.87 -13.74
N ASP A 115 -19.27 0.96 -12.45
CA ASP A 115 -19.74 2.20 -11.83
C ASP A 115 -18.64 3.26 -11.85
N PHE A 116 -17.41 2.86 -11.58
CA PHE A 116 -16.25 3.77 -11.61
C PHE A 116 -15.98 4.29 -13.03
N GLU A 117 -16.05 3.45 -14.05
CA GLU A 117 -15.91 3.86 -15.44
C GLU A 117 -16.98 4.87 -15.86
N GLU A 118 -18.24 4.66 -15.46
CA GLU A 118 -19.32 5.63 -15.74
C GLU A 118 -19.04 7.00 -15.10
N ILE A 119 -18.45 7.01 -13.90
CA ILE A 119 -18.03 8.25 -13.26
C ILE A 119 -16.89 8.91 -14.03
N LEU A 120 -15.90 8.14 -14.49
CA LEU A 120 -14.80 8.68 -15.31
C LEU A 120 -15.29 9.26 -16.63
N LYS A 121 -16.24 8.61 -17.30
CA LYS A 121 -16.85 9.11 -18.54
C LYS A 121 -17.56 10.45 -18.34
N ARG A 122 -18.25 10.62 -17.20
CA ARG A 122 -18.97 11.84 -16.86
C ARG A 122 -18.07 12.96 -16.34
N ASN A 123 -16.90 12.63 -15.82
CA ASN A 123 -15.98 13.60 -15.24
C ASN A 123 -14.55 13.46 -15.82
N PRO A 124 -14.24 14.18 -16.92
CA PRO A 124 -12.91 14.11 -17.56
C PRO A 124 -11.76 14.54 -16.64
N GLN A 125 -11.99 15.43 -15.68
CA GLN A 125 -10.96 15.86 -14.74
C GLN A 125 -10.58 14.73 -13.77
N LEU A 126 -11.56 13.94 -13.35
CA LEU A 126 -11.30 12.73 -12.56
C LEU A 126 -10.52 11.69 -13.37
N ALA A 127 -10.87 11.49 -14.65
CA ALA A 127 -10.16 10.59 -15.54
C ALA A 127 -8.69 11.01 -15.72
N ILE A 128 -8.42 12.31 -15.89
CA ILE A 128 -7.03 12.82 -15.96
C ILE A 128 -6.27 12.56 -14.66
N ARG A 129 -6.90 12.78 -13.51
CA ARG A 129 -6.26 12.49 -12.21
C ARG A 129 -5.99 11.01 -12.01
N TYR A 130 -6.94 10.15 -12.37
CA TYR A 130 -6.77 8.71 -12.31
C TYR A 130 -5.59 8.26 -13.19
N THR A 131 -5.52 8.75 -14.44
CA THR A 131 -4.39 8.47 -15.34
C THR A 131 -3.05 8.92 -14.78
N LYS A 132 -2.98 10.09 -14.14
CA LYS A 132 -1.76 10.56 -13.47
C LYS A 132 -1.37 9.65 -12.29
N LEU A 133 -2.34 9.19 -11.52
CA LEU A 133 -2.10 8.29 -10.39
C LEU A 133 -1.58 6.93 -10.88
N VAL A 134 -2.16 6.37 -11.94
CA VAL A 134 -1.67 5.15 -12.59
C VAL A 134 -0.25 5.35 -13.13
N GLY A 135 0.02 6.45 -13.82
CA GLY A 135 1.36 6.80 -14.30
C GLY A 135 2.38 6.90 -13.17
N PHE A 136 2.00 7.45 -12.03
CA PHE A 136 2.86 7.51 -10.85
C PHE A 136 3.14 6.11 -10.26
N ARG A 137 2.13 5.23 -10.27
CA ARG A 137 2.29 3.84 -9.84
C ARG A 137 3.23 3.07 -10.77
N ILE A 138 3.09 3.22 -12.08
CA ILE A 138 4.00 2.63 -13.09
C ILE A 138 5.43 3.10 -12.83
N LYS A 139 5.65 4.41 -12.64
CA LYS A 139 6.99 4.96 -12.34
C LYS A 139 7.58 4.34 -11.06
N ARG A 140 6.77 4.14 -10.02
CA ARG A 140 7.22 3.48 -8.77
C ARG A 140 7.66 2.04 -9.01
N VAL A 141 6.86 1.27 -9.76
CA VAL A 141 7.19 -0.11 -10.13
C VAL A 141 8.47 -0.16 -10.96
N THR A 142 8.61 0.69 -11.96
CA THR A 142 9.83 0.77 -12.80
C THR A 142 11.07 1.13 -11.98
N ASN A 143 10.96 2.05 -11.02
CA ASN A 143 12.05 2.39 -10.12
C ASN A 143 12.44 1.21 -9.20
N ASN A 144 11.45 0.47 -8.69
CA ASN A 144 11.71 -0.72 -7.88
C ASN A 144 12.41 -1.80 -8.72
N TYR A 145 11.97 -2.02 -9.95
CA TYR A 145 12.62 -2.93 -10.89
C TYR A 145 14.07 -2.52 -11.15
N ALA A 146 14.35 -1.23 -11.42
CA ALA A 146 15.70 -0.72 -11.57
C ALA A 146 16.56 -0.95 -10.31
N ASN A 147 15.99 -0.78 -9.11
CA ASN A 147 16.68 -1.08 -7.87
C ASN A 147 17.05 -2.58 -7.76
N LEU A 148 16.18 -3.48 -8.23
CA LEU A 148 16.48 -4.91 -8.26
C LEU A 148 17.64 -5.24 -9.21
N MET A 149 17.70 -4.59 -10.36
CA MET A 149 18.74 -4.84 -11.37
C MET A 149 20.11 -4.26 -11.00
N PHE A 150 20.15 -3.08 -10.38
CA PHE A 150 21.36 -2.29 -10.24
C PHE A 150 21.86 -2.13 -8.81
N LYS A 151 21.11 -2.58 -7.80
CA LYS A 151 21.48 -2.41 -6.39
C LYS A 151 21.55 -3.75 -5.68
N ASP A 152 22.56 -3.88 -4.80
CA ASP A 152 22.67 -5.02 -3.92
C ASP A 152 21.55 -5.03 -2.84
N VAL A 153 21.41 -6.15 -2.16
CA VAL A 153 20.35 -6.34 -1.15
C VAL A 153 20.49 -5.35 0.01
N LYS A 154 21.72 -5.06 0.42
CA LYS A 154 22.02 -4.12 1.52
C LYS A 154 21.53 -2.71 1.18
N THR A 155 21.83 -2.24 -0.02
CA THR A 155 21.36 -0.94 -0.53
C THR A 155 19.84 -0.92 -0.66
N ARG A 156 19.22 -2.00 -1.18
CA ARG A 156 17.75 -2.09 -1.27
C ARG A 156 17.08 -2.02 0.10
N PHE A 157 17.64 -2.72 1.09
CA PHE A 157 17.18 -2.69 2.48
C PHE A 157 17.29 -1.29 3.09
N ALA A 158 18.43 -0.63 2.92
CA ALA A 158 18.63 0.73 3.42
C ALA A 158 17.63 1.72 2.79
N LEU A 159 17.41 1.64 1.47
CA LEU A 159 16.43 2.46 0.77
C LEU A 159 14.99 2.17 1.21
N PHE A 160 14.65 0.91 1.46
CA PHE A 160 13.35 0.52 1.98
C PHE A 160 13.11 1.13 3.37
N LEU A 161 14.06 1.00 4.30
CA LEU A 161 13.95 1.60 5.64
C LEU A 161 13.88 3.12 5.58
N LYS A 162 14.66 3.74 4.71
CA LYS A 162 14.64 5.18 4.48
C LYS A 162 13.27 5.66 3.99
N ASP A 163 12.71 5.00 2.97
CA ASP A 163 11.39 5.32 2.44
C ASP A 163 10.30 5.15 3.50
N TRP A 164 10.38 4.08 4.29
CA TRP A 164 9.44 3.81 5.37
C TRP A 164 9.53 4.87 6.47
N ALA A 165 10.75 5.23 6.88
CA ALA A 165 10.98 6.28 7.87
C ALA A 165 10.43 7.64 7.43
N LEU A 166 10.67 8.03 6.17
CA LEU A 166 10.20 9.31 5.64
C LEU A 166 8.68 9.38 5.44
N LYS A 167 8.01 8.25 5.19
CA LYS A 167 6.57 8.21 4.95
C LYS A 167 5.73 8.07 6.22
N GLU A 168 6.19 7.30 7.18
CA GLU A 168 5.40 6.90 8.35
C GLU A 168 6.08 7.19 9.68
N GLY A 169 7.34 7.57 9.64
CA GLY A 169 8.09 7.87 10.85
C GLY A 169 7.57 9.12 11.55
N SER A 170 7.64 9.09 12.86
CA SER A 170 7.39 10.22 13.75
C SER A 170 8.62 10.44 14.61
N GLY A 171 8.93 11.68 14.95
CA GLY A 171 10.08 11.98 15.80
C GLY A 171 10.41 13.46 15.82
N LYS A 172 11.32 13.82 16.71
CA LYS A 172 11.89 15.16 16.81
C LYS A 172 13.40 15.02 16.58
N ASP A 173 13.97 16.01 15.95
CA ASP A 173 15.39 16.10 15.62
C ASP A 173 15.85 15.04 14.60
N LYS A 174 16.88 14.23 14.96
CA LYS A 174 17.48 13.24 14.03
C LYS A 174 16.86 11.86 14.11
N ASP A 175 16.23 11.53 15.23
CA ASP A 175 15.66 10.23 15.46
C ASP A 175 14.26 10.14 14.88
N ILE A 176 14.04 9.17 14.01
CA ILE A 176 12.75 8.85 13.41
C ILE A 176 12.28 7.50 13.92
N ILE A 177 11.12 7.48 14.59
CA ILE A 177 10.50 6.26 15.12
C ILE A 177 9.46 5.77 14.14
N ILE A 178 9.61 4.51 13.70
CA ILE A 178 8.67 3.82 12.82
C ILE A 178 7.94 2.76 13.65
N LYS A 179 6.62 2.74 13.59
CA LYS A 179 5.84 1.62 14.14
C LYS A 179 6.09 0.38 13.29
N ASN A 180 6.70 -0.64 13.88
CA ASN A 180 6.99 -1.89 13.17
C ASN A 180 5.75 -2.80 13.14
N TYR A 181 5.19 -3.01 11.96
CA TYR A 181 4.07 -3.91 11.71
C TYR A 181 4.40 -5.00 10.68
N LEU A 182 5.62 -4.99 10.14
CA LEU A 182 6.09 -5.98 9.18
C LEU A 182 6.99 -7.02 9.86
N THR A 183 6.88 -8.24 9.45
CA THR A 183 7.83 -9.29 9.83
C THR A 183 9.08 -9.22 8.95
N HIS A 184 10.18 -9.84 9.38
CA HIS A 184 11.37 -9.97 8.52
C HIS A 184 11.07 -10.72 7.21
N ASN A 185 10.08 -11.62 7.21
CA ASN A 185 9.65 -12.30 6.00
C ASN A 185 8.90 -11.34 5.05
N ASP A 186 8.03 -10.48 5.59
CA ASP A 186 7.35 -9.46 4.79
C ASP A 186 8.36 -8.51 4.12
N ILE A 187 9.34 -8.05 4.89
CA ILE A 187 10.41 -7.18 4.38
C ILE A 187 11.26 -7.91 3.33
N ALA A 188 11.54 -9.20 3.54
CA ALA A 188 12.27 -10.01 2.57
C ALA A 188 11.56 -10.08 1.22
N GLY A 189 10.24 -10.28 1.21
CA GLY A 189 9.43 -10.21 -0.01
C GLY A 189 9.53 -8.84 -0.70
N LEU A 190 9.36 -7.75 0.07
CA LEU A 190 9.37 -6.38 -0.46
C LEU A 190 10.71 -5.95 -1.10
N ILE A 191 11.83 -6.48 -0.59
CA ILE A 191 13.18 -6.19 -1.12
C ILE A 191 13.76 -7.32 -1.99
N CYS A 192 12.97 -8.35 -2.29
CA CYS A 192 13.38 -9.54 -3.04
C CYS A 192 14.65 -10.19 -2.46
N SER A 193 14.55 -10.65 -1.20
CA SER A 193 15.64 -11.27 -0.45
C SER A 193 15.12 -12.40 0.44
N THR A 194 15.96 -12.96 1.31
CA THR A 194 15.57 -13.97 2.27
C THR A 194 15.36 -13.37 3.67
N ARG A 195 14.49 -14.00 4.48
CA ARG A 195 14.29 -13.64 5.89
C ARG A 195 15.60 -13.61 6.67
N GLN A 196 16.49 -14.56 6.41
CA GLN A 196 17.80 -14.65 7.07
C GLN A 196 18.65 -13.43 6.74
N THR A 197 18.74 -13.05 5.46
CA THR A 197 19.47 -11.85 5.02
C THR A 197 18.92 -10.59 5.68
N VAL A 198 17.59 -10.42 5.72
CA VAL A 198 16.97 -9.28 6.42
C VAL A 198 17.34 -9.23 7.88
N THR A 199 17.34 -10.39 8.58
CA THR A 199 17.76 -10.46 9.99
C THR A 199 19.22 -10.02 10.18
N LEU A 200 20.12 -10.48 9.30
CA LEU A 200 21.52 -10.06 9.33
C LEU A 200 21.70 -8.57 9.11
N LEU A 201 20.98 -7.99 8.14
CA LEU A 201 21.03 -6.56 7.83
C LEU A 201 20.49 -5.69 8.97
N PHE A 202 19.42 -6.10 9.65
CA PHE A 202 18.94 -5.41 10.85
C PHE A 202 20.01 -5.40 11.96
N ASN A 203 20.65 -6.55 12.22
CA ASN A 203 21.71 -6.65 13.21
C ASN A 203 22.93 -5.80 12.83
N GLU A 204 23.31 -5.78 11.56
CA GLU A 204 24.41 -4.95 11.06
C GLU A 204 24.13 -3.46 11.29
N LEU A 205 22.96 -2.95 10.90
CA LEU A 205 22.60 -1.56 11.11
C LEU A 205 22.51 -1.18 12.60
N LYS A 206 22.05 -2.10 13.45
CA LYS A 206 22.04 -1.92 14.90
C LYS A 206 23.45 -1.86 15.48
N ASN A 207 24.32 -2.77 15.08
CA ASN A 207 25.71 -2.82 15.55
C ASN A 207 26.51 -1.57 15.13
N THR A 208 26.14 -0.94 14.00
CA THR A 208 26.75 0.32 13.56
C THR A 208 26.11 1.56 14.20
N GLY A 209 25.11 1.40 15.06
CA GLY A 209 24.38 2.50 15.70
C GLY A 209 23.57 3.35 14.76
N LEU A 210 23.18 2.82 13.58
CA LEU A 210 22.32 3.54 12.64
C LEU A 210 20.85 3.38 12.98
N ILE A 211 20.48 2.24 13.56
CA ILE A 211 19.13 1.95 14.02
C ILE A 211 19.14 1.22 15.37
N ASP A 212 18.04 1.36 16.10
CA ASP A 212 17.59 0.39 17.09
C ASP A 212 16.29 -0.23 16.65
N TYR A 213 16.02 -1.48 17.02
CA TYR A 213 14.74 -2.07 16.70
C TYR A 213 14.27 -3.07 17.76
N THR A 214 12.96 -3.12 17.89
CA THR A 214 12.21 -4.08 18.68
C THR A 214 11.15 -4.75 17.80
N ARG A 215 10.34 -5.60 18.40
CA ARG A 215 9.20 -6.22 17.69
C ARG A 215 8.14 -5.20 17.24
N SER A 216 8.02 -4.08 17.95
CA SER A 216 6.96 -3.07 17.75
C SER A 216 7.45 -1.77 17.11
N GLU A 217 8.75 -1.50 17.17
CA GLU A 217 9.32 -0.20 16.77
C GLU A 217 10.69 -0.37 16.14
N ILE A 218 10.98 0.52 15.18
CA ILE A 218 12.30 0.73 14.60
C ILE A 218 12.64 2.20 14.80
N ILE A 219 13.79 2.48 15.40
CA ILE A 219 14.31 3.84 15.61
C ILE A 219 15.46 4.05 14.62
N VAL A 220 15.33 5.02 13.73
CA VAL A 220 16.38 5.41 12.78
C VAL A 220 17.04 6.67 13.31
N HIS A 221 18.32 6.59 13.72
CA HIS A 221 19.06 7.71 14.35
C HIS A 221 19.47 8.78 13.36
N ASP A 222 19.73 8.43 12.11
CA ASP A 222 20.04 9.39 11.04
C ASP A 222 19.64 8.82 9.69
N VAL A 223 18.48 9.25 9.18
CA VAL A 223 17.92 8.80 7.90
C VAL A 223 18.82 9.15 6.70
N THR A 224 19.69 10.14 6.81
CA THR A 224 20.59 10.58 5.73
C THR A 224 21.74 9.58 5.51
N LYS A 225 22.07 8.80 6.53
CA LYS A 225 23.13 7.78 6.49
C LYS A 225 22.63 6.44 5.93
N LEU A 226 21.33 6.25 5.78
CA LEU A 226 20.77 5.10 5.06
C LEU A 226 20.99 5.28 3.54
N LYS A 227 22.00 4.59 3.01
CA LYS A 227 22.43 4.66 1.61
C LYS A 227 22.50 3.28 0.99
#